data_ef5249d06523cc73dadf74a6abcf4d49
#
_entry.id   ef5249d06523cc73dadf74a6abcf4d49
#
_cell.length_a   1.000
_cell.length_b   1.000
_cell.length_c   1.000
_cell.angle_alpha   90.00
_cell.angle_beta   90.00
_cell.angle_gamma   90.00
#
_symmetry.space_group_name_H-M   'P 1'
#
loop_
_entity.id
_entity.type
_entity.pdbx_description
1 polymer ?
#
loop_
_entity_poly.entity_id
_entity_poly.type
_entity_poly.pdbx_seq_one_letter_code
_entity_poly.pdbx_strand_id
1 'polypeptide(L)'
;MSEYPTFQHGRPRFDQNTFFGRFRHFLDVIDPSTLFVTEKRLQECMELLDRFKQGTLPPGVTDAQLWQAQKIKQAIIHPDTGEKILMPFRMSGFIPFGTPVVVGLLLPNQTLVSTVFWQWLNQSHNACVNYCNRNASKPAPVSKFVQGYLGAVTSAVSIAVGLNVLVQKARRFSPTTRLLVQRFIPFPAVASANVCNVVLMRHSELSEGISVLDDNGNVVGTSKVAARHVRCSDLLSDVNSSGAFRNSSDQSGPTHADSGAPSHDHGCT
;
A
#
# COMPACT_ATOMS: atom_id res chain seq x y z
N MET A 1 -0.95 -26.77 21.77
CA MET A 1 -1.61 -25.45 21.59
C MET A 1 -1.67 -25.20 20.10
N SER A 2 -2.85 -24.96 19.53
CA SER A 2 -2.96 -24.63 18.10
C SER A 2 -2.21 -23.32 17.85
N GLU A 3 -1.27 -23.33 16.91
CA GLU A 3 -0.46 -22.16 16.50
C GLU A 3 -1.33 -21.04 15.88
N TYR A 4 -2.61 -21.33 15.68
CA TYR A 4 -3.58 -20.46 15.02
C TYR A 4 -4.73 -20.08 15.96
N PRO A 5 -5.10 -18.79 16.04
CA PRO A 5 -6.28 -18.36 16.77
C PRO A 5 -7.56 -18.89 16.09
N THR A 6 -8.66 -18.94 16.81
CA THR A 6 -9.98 -19.28 16.26
C THR A 6 -10.30 -18.39 15.06
N PHE A 7 -10.74 -19.00 13.96
CA PHE A 7 -10.99 -18.28 12.73
C PHE A 7 -12.21 -17.34 12.85
N GLN A 8 -11.99 -16.08 12.45
CA GLN A 8 -13.05 -15.08 12.33
C GLN A 8 -13.02 -14.49 10.92
N HIS A 9 -14.11 -14.70 10.18
CA HIS A 9 -14.20 -14.24 8.81
C HIS A 9 -14.08 -12.71 8.71
N GLY A 10 -13.21 -12.22 7.80
CA GLY A 10 -13.04 -10.79 7.55
C GLY A 10 -12.14 -10.06 8.57
N ARG A 11 -11.75 -10.70 9.66
CA ARG A 11 -10.82 -10.12 10.63
C ARG A 11 -9.38 -10.50 10.32
N PRO A 12 -8.39 -9.66 10.67
CA PRO A 12 -6.97 -10.02 10.56
C PRO A 12 -6.62 -11.13 11.56
N ARG A 13 -5.73 -12.03 11.14
CA ARG A 13 -5.25 -13.15 11.98
C ARG A 13 -4.46 -12.67 13.20
N PHE A 14 -3.69 -11.59 13.04
CA PHE A 14 -2.81 -11.06 14.07
C PHE A 14 -3.41 -9.83 14.73
N ASP A 15 -3.10 -9.63 16.03
CA ASP A 15 -3.54 -8.44 16.76
C ASP A 15 -2.91 -7.17 16.18
N GLN A 16 -3.75 -6.32 15.59
CA GLN A 16 -3.33 -5.08 14.94
C GLN A 16 -2.97 -3.95 15.92
N ASN A 17 -3.24 -4.11 17.23
CA ASN A 17 -2.85 -3.13 18.24
C ASN A 17 -1.36 -3.21 18.59
N THR A 18 -0.71 -4.36 18.32
CA THR A 18 0.70 -4.56 18.61
C THR A 18 1.57 -4.34 17.36
N PHE A 19 2.80 -3.84 17.56
CA PHE A 19 3.77 -3.70 16.46
C PHE A 19 4.06 -5.04 15.78
N PHE A 20 4.33 -6.10 16.54
CA PHE A 20 4.63 -7.41 15.97
C PHE A 20 3.43 -8.04 15.26
N GLY A 21 2.22 -7.80 15.73
CA GLY A 21 1.01 -8.26 15.05
C GLY A 21 0.84 -7.59 13.69
N ARG A 22 1.02 -6.26 13.60
CA ARG A 22 1.05 -5.53 12.33
C ARG A 22 2.17 -6.02 11.40
N PHE A 23 3.38 -6.18 11.93
CA PHE A 23 4.52 -6.65 11.15
C PHE A 23 4.27 -8.04 10.53
N ARG A 24 3.76 -9.00 11.32
CA ARG A 24 3.39 -10.33 10.81
C ARG A 24 2.26 -10.27 9.79
N HIS A 25 1.28 -9.41 10.00
CA HIS A 25 0.22 -9.19 9.01
C HIS A 25 0.78 -8.70 7.67
N PHE A 26 1.70 -7.73 7.68
CA PHE A 26 2.37 -7.28 6.47
C PHE A 26 3.15 -8.40 5.78
N LEU A 27 3.87 -9.23 6.52
CA LEU A 27 4.56 -10.39 5.94
C LEU A 27 3.57 -11.36 5.26
N ASP A 28 2.39 -11.56 5.83
CA ASP A 28 1.34 -12.37 5.19
C ASP A 28 0.81 -11.74 3.90
N VAL A 29 0.66 -10.42 3.86
CA VAL A 29 0.16 -9.68 2.68
C VAL A 29 1.15 -9.71 1.52
N ILE A 30 2.44 -9.57 1.80
CA ILE A 30 3.50 -9.53 0.77
C ILE A 30 4.08 -10.92 0.45
N ASP A 31 3.54 -11.99 1.01
CA ASP A 31 4.04 -13.35 0.83
C ASP A 31 4.00 -13.79 -0.64
N PRO A 32 5.16 -13.96 -1.31
CA PRO A 32 5.21 -14.30 -2.72
C PRO A 32 4.70 -15.71 -3.03
N SER A 33 4.56 -16.58 -2.04
CA SER A 33 4.00 -17.93 -2.25
C SER A 33 2.58 -17.91 -2.83
N THR A 34 1.82 -16.84 -2.55
CA THR A 34 0.45 -16.65 -3.07
C THR A 34 0.42 -16.36 -4.59
N LEU A 35 1.55 -16.02 -5.21
CA LEU A 35 1.64 -15.84 -6.67
C LEU A 35 1.50 -17.16 -7.43
N PHE A 36 1.97 -18.25 -6.82
CA PHE A 36 1.98 -19.60 -7.43
C PHE A 36 0.71 -20.41 -7.17
N VAL A 37 -0.30 -19.79 -6.57
CA VAL A 37 -1.60 -20.43 -6.32
C VAL A 37 -2.34 -20.64 -7.63
N THR A 38 -2.72 -21.91 -7.89
CA THR A 38 -3.49 -22.28 -9.07
C THR A 38 -4.94 -21.83 -8.96
N GLU A 39 -5.61 -21.69 -10.10
CA GLU A 39 -7.02 -21.32 -10.16
C GLU A 39 -7.92 -22.30 -9.38
N LYS A 40 -7.65 -23.61 -9.55
CA LYS A 40 -8.34 -24.65 -8.81
C LYS A 40 -8.25 -24.46 -7.30
N ARG A 41 -7.01 -24.18 -6.82
CA ARG A 41 -6.78 -23.94 -5.38
C ARG A 41 -7.49 -22.69 -4.88
N LEU A 42 -7.53 -21.63 -5.69
CA LEU A 42 -8.29 -20.43 -5.36
C LEU A 42 -9.78 -20.71 -5.21
N GLN A 43 -10.36 -21.47 -6.15
CA GLN A 43 -11.78 -21.85 -6.10
C GLN A 43 -12.10 -22.72 -4.86
N GLU A 44 -11.26 -23.70 -4.56
CA GLU A 44 -11.38 -24.52 -3.33
C GLU A 44 -11.37 -23.66 -2.07
N CYS A 45 -10.47 -22.65 -2.01
CA CYS A 45 -10.40 -21.73 -0.89
C CYS A 45 -11.65 -20.84 -0.77
N MET A 46 -12.17 -20.36 -1.89
CA MET A 46 -13.39 -19.55 -1.91
C MET A 46 -14.60 -20.38 -1.45
N GLU A 47 -14.75 -21.59 -1.97
CA GLU A 47 -15.81 -22.51 -1.60
C GLU A 47 -15.75 -22.87 -0.11
N LEU A 48 -14.53 -23.12 0.42
CA LEU A 48 -14.35 -23.42 1.85
C LEU A 48 -14.79 -22.26 2.74
N LEU A 49 -14.45 -21.01 2.36
CA LEU A 49 -14.87 -19.82 3.10
C LEU A 49 -16.39 -19.56 3.00
N ASP A 50 -17.00 -19.87 1.87
CA ASP A 50 -18.43 -19.72 1.69
C ASP A 50 -19.22 -20.79 2.48
N ARG A 51 -18.72 -22.04 2.53
CA ARG A 51 -19.27 -23.09 3.41
C ARG A 51 -19.14 -22.71 4.90
N PHE A 52 -18.04 -22.06 5.29
CA PHE A 52 -17.90 -21.53 6.66
C PHE A 52 -18.99 -20.50 6.97
N LYS A 53 -19.26 -19.56 6.06
CA LYS A 53 -20.32 -18.55 6.23
C LYS A 53 -21.71 -19.15 6.35
N GLN A 54 -21.96 -20.26 5.63
CA GLN A 54 -23.23 -20.98 5.65
C GLN A 54 -23.37 -21.96 6.83
N GLY A 55 -22.30 -22.12 7.64
CA GLY A 55 -22.30 -23.08 8.75
C GLY A 55 -22.26 -24.55 8.30
N THR A 56 -21.94 -24.84 7.03
CA THR A 56 -21.91 -26.16 6.41
C THR A 56 -20.52 -26.72 6.22
N LEU A 57 -19.63 -26.46 7.17
CA LEU A 57 -18.25 -26.95 7.10
C LEU A 57 -18.17 -28.48 7.11
N PRO A 58 -17.30 -29.08 6.27
CA PRO A 58 -17.00 -30.51 6.37
C PRO A 58 -16.31 -30.83 7.71
N PRO A 59 -16.55 -32.02 8.29
CA PRO A 59 -15.84 -32.43 9.49
C PRO A 59 -14.31 -32.53 9.21
N GLY A 60 -13.49 -32.03 10.15
CA GLY A 60 -12.04 -32.10 10.05
C GLY A 60 -11.34 -30.85 9.48
N VAL A 61 -12.08 -29.81 9.13
CA VAL A 61 -11.48 -28.52 8.71
C VAL A 61 -10.91 -27.79 9.95
N THR A 62 -9.65 -27.40 9.85
CA THR A 62 -8.95 -26.68 10.91
C THR A 62 -8.97 -25.16 10.70
N ASP A 63 -8.87 -24.38 11.80
CA ASP A 63 -8.74 -22.94 11.73
C ASP A 63 -7.56 -22.50 10.86
N ALA A 64 -6.44 -23.24 10.87
CA ALA A 64 -5.30 -22.99 10.01
C ALA A 64 -5.64 -23.01 8.52
N GLN A 65 -6.47 -23.95 8.10
CA GLN A 65 -6.90 -24.04 6.68
C GLN A 65 -7.80 -22.86 6.30
N LEU A 66 -8.68 -22.41 7.20
CA LEU A 66 -9.53 -21.24 6.99
C LEU A 66 -8.72 -19.96 6.89
N TRP A 67 -7.74 -19.76 7.79
CA TRP A 67 -6.84 -18.63 7.71
C TRP A 67 -6.02 -18.61 6.43
N GLN A 68 -5.51 -19.76 5.99
CA GLN A 68 -4.80 -19.89 4.72
C GLN A 68 -5.71 -19.60 3.53
N ALA A 69 -6.94 -20.09 3.54
CA ALA A 69 -7.91 -19.81 2.49
C ALA A 69 -8.25 -18.32 2.41
N GLN A 70 -8.43 -17.64 3.56
CA GLN A 70 -8.65 -16.19 3.61
C GLN A 70 -7.44 -15.42 3.07
N LYS A 71 -6.21 -15.78 3.45
CA LYS A 71 -4.97 -15.19 2.94
C LYS A 71 -4.88 -15.29 1.41
N ILE A 72 -5.11 -16.47 0.84
CA ILE A 72 -5.08 -16.71 -0.60
C ILE A 72 -6.14 -15.86 -1.31
N LYS A 73 -7.38 -15.85 -0.80
CA LYS A 73 -8.46 -15.04 -1.37
C LYS A 73 -8.10 -13.55 -1.37
N GLN A 74 -7.65 -13.01 -0.25
CA GLN A 74 -7.29 -11.59 -0.10
C GLN A 74 -6.08 -11.18 -0.95
N ALA A 75 -5.14 -12.10 -1.21
CA ALA A 75 -3.98 -11.82 -2.06
C ALA A 75 -4.33 -11.77 -3.55
N ILE A 76 -5.39 -12.42 -3.99
CA ILE A 76 -5.70 -12.60 -5.42
C ILE A 76 -6.95 -11.82 -5.84
N ILE A 77 -7.96 -11.75 -4.99
CA ILE A 77 -9.26 -11.12 -5.29
C ILE A 77 -9.34 -9.77 -4.59
N HIS A 78 -9.70 -8.75 -5.35
CA HIS A 78 -9.93 -7.41 -4.80
C HIS A 78 -11.14 -7.43 -3.86
N PRO A 79 -11.01 -6.94 -2.61
CA PRO A 79 -12.07 -7.06 -1.60
C PRO A 79 -13.38 -6.36 -2.00
N ASP A 80 -13.29 -5.20 -2.65
CA ASP A 80 -14.46 -4.37 -2.98
C ASP A 80 -15.10 -4.74 -4.33
N THR A 81 -14.27 -5.00 -5.35
CA THR A 81 -14.78 -5.26 -6.72
C THR A 81 -15.03 -6.73 -6.99
N GLY A 82 -14.45 -7.64 -6.19
CA GLY A 82 -14.49 -9.08 -6.45
C GLY A 82 -13.69 -9.53 -7.67
N GLU A 83 -12.99 -8.60 -8.33
CA GLU A 83 -12.20 -8.90 -9.52
C GLU A 83 -10.83 -9.49 -9.14
N LYS A 84 -10.30 -10.30 -10.05
CA LYS A 84 -8.99 -10.91 -9.89
C LYS A 84 -7.89 -9.91 -10.24
N ILE A 85 -7.00 -9.64 -9.30
CA ILE A 85 -5.86 -8.76 -9.51
C ILE A 85 -4.80 -9.49 -10.35
N LEU A 86 -4.24 -8.81 -11.37
CA LEU A 86 -3.15 -9.32 -12.20
C LEU A 86 -1.90 -9.59 -11.35
N MET A 87 -1.24 -10.71 -11.61
CA MET A 87 -0.11 -11.21 -10.81
C MET A 87 0.97 -10.15 -10.50
N PRO A 88 1.51 -9.35 -11.45
CA PRO A 88 2.53 -8.37 -11.16
C PRO A 88 2.06 -7.22 -10.25
N PHE A 89 0.76 -6.98 -10.17
CA PHE A 89 0.16 -5.86 -9.45
C PHE A 89 -0.48 -6.27 -8.12
N ARG A 90 -0.41 -7.55 -7.76
CA ARG A 90 -0.77 -8.03 -6.42
C ARG A 90 0.22 -7.50 -5.41
N MET A 91 -0.22 -7.30 -4.16
CA MET A 91 0.68 -6.92 -3.07
C MET A 91 1.81 -7.94 -2.88
N SER A 92 1.51 -9.22 -3.01
CA SER A 92 2.51 -10.30 -2.97
C SER A 92 3.50 -10.26 -4.14
N GLY A 93 3.13 -9.66 -5.27
CA GLY A 93 3.97 -9.45 -6.44
C GLY A 93 4.89 -8.24 -6.35
N PHE A 94 4.64 -7.32 -5.41
CA PHE A 94 5.36 -6.05 -5.33
C PHE A 94 6.88 -6.23 -5.20
N ILE A 95 7.32 -7.10 -4.31
CA ILE A 95 8.76 -7.38 -4.11
C ILE A 95 9.36 -8.09 -5.33
N PRO A 96 8.84 -9.25 -5.79
CA PRO A 96 9.44 -9.96 -6.92
C PRO A 96 9.52 -9.15 -8.21
N PHE A 97 8.48 -8.37 -8.53
CA PHE A 97 8.44 -7.58 -9.77
C PHE A 97 9.05 -6.18 -9.60
N GLY A 98 9.02 -5.61 -8.40
CA GLY A 98 9.65 -4.33 -8.10
C GLY A 98 11.17 -4.41 -7.96
N THR A 99 11.72 -5.52 -7.42
CA THR A 99 13.16 -5.67 -7.20
C THR A 99 14.00 -5.48 -8.46
N PRO A 100 13.68 -6.06 -9.64
CA PRO A 100 14.43 -5.81 -10.86
C PRO A 100 14.44 -4.32 -11.27
N VAL A 101 13.33 -3.62 -11.04
CA VAL A 101 13.22 -2.18 -11.33
C VAL A 101 14.12 -1.38 -10.41
N VAL A 102 14.14 -1.70 -9.11
CA VAL A 102 15.02 -1.06 -8.14
C VAL A 102 16.49 -1.34 -8.45
N VAL A 103 16.84 -2.58 -8.82
CA VAL A 103 18.19 -2.93 -9.29
C VAL A 103 18.55 -2.09 -10.50
N GLY A 104 17.64 -1.96 -11.49
CA GLY A 104 17.83 -1.10 -12.65
C GLY A 104 18.10 0.37 -12.28
N LEU A 105 17.38 0.92 -11.31
CA LEU A 105 17.60 2.28 -10.79
C LEU A 105 18.98 2.48 -10.14
N LEU A 106 19.53 1.44 -9.55
CA LEU A 106 20.80 1.48 -8.82
C LEU A 106 22.02 1.10 -9.68
N LEU A 107 21.83 0.77 -10.96
CA LEU A 107 22.96 0.45 -11.85
C LEU A 107 23.94 1.63 -11.96
N PRO A 108 25.25 1.39 -11.91
CA PRO A 108 26.26 2.43 -12.08
C PRO A 108 26.31 2.91 -13.54
N ASN A 109 26.84 4.13 -13.74
CA ASN A 109 27.11 4.72 -15.06
C ASN A 109 25.89 4.81 -16.01
N GLN A 110 24.72 5.11 -15.45
CA GLN A 110 23.50 5.27 -16.23
C GLN A 110 23.57 6.47 -17.17
N THR A 111 23.07 6.26 -18.39
CA THR A 111 22.77 7.34 -19.32
C THR A 111 21.50 8.09 -18.88
N LEU A 112 21.29 9.30 -19.39
CA LEU A 112 20.03 10.03 -19.11
C LEU A 112 18.82 9.25 -19.57
N VAL A 113 18.90 8.58 -20.73
CA VAL A 113 17.81 7.75 -21.27
C VAL A 113 17.50 6.58 -20.33
N SER A 114 18.53 5.86 -19.86
CA SER A 114 18.37 4.77 -18.90
C SER A 114 17.77 5.26 -17.57
N THR A 115 18.22 6.41 -17.06
CA THR A 115 17.65 7.02 -15.84
C THR A 115 16.17 7.34 -16.00
N VAL A 116 15.78 7.97 -17.12
CA VAL A 116 14.38 8.30 -17.43
C VAL A 116 13.55 7.02 -17.54
N PHE A 117 14.05 6.01 -18.26
CA PHE A 117 13.36 4.73 -18.44
C PHE A 117 13.07 4.02 -17.12
N TRP A 118 14.10 3.87 -16.24
CA TRP A 118 13.92 3.19 -14.98
C TRP A 118 13.03 3.97 -14.02
N GLN A 119 13.10 5.29 -14.00
CA GLN A 119 12.19 6.13 -13.20
C GLN A 119 10.75 6.02 -13.69
N TRP A 120 10.53 6.08 -15.01
CA TRP A 120 9.22 5.89 -15.59
C TRP A 120 8.64 4.51 -15.27
N LEU A 121 9.45 3.45 -15.42
CA LEU A 121 9.03 2.07 -15.16
C LEU A 121 8.67 1.89 -13.67
N ASN A 122 9.48 2.43 -12.76
CA ASN A 122 9.20 2.41 -11.32
C ASN A 122 7.88 3.10 -10.98
N GLN A 123 7.66 4.29 -11.49
CA GLN A 123 6.42 5.02 -11.22
C GLN A 123 5.20 4.34 -11.86
N SER A 124 5.35 3.75 -13.04
CA SER A 124 4.29 2.99 -13.70
C SER A 124 3.92 1.74 -12.91
N HIS A 125 4.91 0.98 -12.43
CA HIS A 125 4.66 -0.19 -11.60
C HIS A 125 3.95 0.19 -10.29
N ASN A 126 4.45 1.20 -9.58
CA ASN A 126 3.82 1.71 -8.35
C ASN A 126 2.38 2.18 -8.59
N ALA A 127 2.15 2.93 -9.67
CA ALA A 127 0.82 3.41 -10.02
C ALA A 127 -0.15 2.25 -10.33
N CYS A 128 0.29 1.24 -11.08
CA CYS A 128 -0.53 0.06 -11.37
C CYS A 128 -0.86 -0.74 -10.11
N VAL A 129 0.13 -0.95 -9.22
CA VAL A 129 -0.11 -1.63 -7.94
C VAL A 129 -1.11 -0.83 -7.09
N ASN A 130 -0.93 0.49 -6.97
CA ASN A 130 -1.87 1.36 -6.24
C ASN A 130 -3.27 1.34 -6.84
N TYR A 131 -3.40 1.35 -8.16
CA TYR A 131 -4.68 1.28 -8.84
C TYR A 131 -5.39 -0.06 -8.61
N CYS A 132 -4.66 -1.16 -8.71
CA CYS A 132 -5.21 -2.51 -8.54
C CYS A 132 -5.56 -2.85 -7.08
N ASN A 133 -4.98 -2.14 -6.11
CA ASN A 133 -5.24 -2.36 -4.68
C ASN A 133 -5.91 -1.15 -4.01
N ARG A 134 -6.54 -0.26 -4.82
CA ARG A 134 -7.23 0.92 -4.29
C ARG A 134 -8.49 0.53 -3.53
N ASN A 135 -8.92 1.38 -2.60
CA ASN A 135 -10.27 1.27 -2.06
C ASN A 135 -11.28 1.66 -3.15
N ALA A 136 -12.08 0.70 -3.60
CA ALA A 136 -13.07 0.87 -4.65
C ALA A 136 -14.50 1.03 -4.10
N SER A 137 -14.68 1.11 -2.78
CA SER A 137 -15.99 1.35 -2.14
C SER A 137 -16.58 2.72 -2.54
N LYS A 138 -15.71 3.67 -2.91
CA LYS A 138 -16.12 4.95 -3.51
C LYS A 138 -15.51 5.07 -4.91
N PRO A 139 -16.33 5.28 -5.96
CA PRO A 139 -15.80 5.43 -7.31
C PRO A 139 -14.99 6.74 -7.42
N ALA A 140 -13.67 6.60 -7.49
CA ALA A 140 -12.79 7.72 -7.80
C ALA A 140 -12.69 7.86 -9.33
N PRO A 141 -12.83 9.07 -9.91
CA PRO A 141 -12.73 9.26 -11.34
C PRO A 141 -11.32 8.92 -11.82
N VAL A 142 -11.21 8.16 -12.91
CA VAL A 142 -9.93 7.73 -13.51
C VAL A 142 -9.03 8.93 -13.83
N SER A 143 -9.61 10.10 -14.11
CA SER A 143 -8.87 11.35 -14.37
C SER A 143 -7.98 11.76 -13.18
N LYS A 144 -8.43 11.59 -11.94
CA LYS A 144 -7.61 11.87 -10.74
C LYS A 144 -6.43 10.92 -10.63
N PHE A 145 -6.64 9.63 -10.96
CA PHE A 145 -5.56 8.66 -11.01
C PHE A 145 -4.51 9.03 -12.06
N VAL A 146 -4.94 9.38 -13.28
CA VAL A 146 -4.04 9.79 -14.37
C VAL A 146 -3.26 11.05 -14.00
N GLN A 147 -3.89 12.03 -13.37
CA GLN A 147 -3.21 13.25 -12.87
C GLN A 147 -2.15 12.91 -11.82
N GLY A 148 -2.48 12.05 -10.86
CA GLY A 148 -1.53 11.57 -9.84
C GLY A 148 -0.33 10.85 -10.46
N TYR A 149 -0.58 9.96 -11.42
CA TYR A 149 0.45 9.24 -12.15
C TYR A 149 1.37 10.19 -12.95
N LEU A 150 0.80 11.10 -13.74
CA LEU A 150 1.59 12.06 -14.53
C LEU A 150 2.40 13.00 -13.61
N GLY A 151 1.83 13.43 -12.49
CA GLY A 151 2.54 14.23 -11.49
C GLY A 151 3.71 13.46 -10.86
N ALA A 152 3.51 12.18 -10.50
CA ALA A 152 4.57 11.33 -9.95
C ALA A 152 5.70 11.09 -10.96
N VAL A 153 5.36 10.74 -12.20
CA VAL A 153 6.36 10.51 -13.26
C VAL A 153 7.16 11.78 -13.55
N THR A 154 6.48 12.92 -13.77
CA THR A 154 7.16 14.19 -14.06
C THR A 154 8.06 14.63 -12.92
N SER A 155 7.62 14.54 -11.68
CA SER A 155 8.46 14.92 -10.52
C SER A 155 9.67 13.99 -10.37
N ALA A 156 9.48 12.67 -10.46
CA ALA A 156 10.57 11.70 -10.35
C ALA A 156 11.63 11.89 -11.44
N VAL A 157 11.19 12.01 -12.69
CA VAL A 157 12.10 12.19 -13.83
C VAL A 157 12.81 13.55 -13.74
N SER A 158 12.09 14.63 -13.44
CA SER A 158 12.70 15.97 -13.32
C SER A 158 13.76 16.04 -12.24
N ILE A 159 13.49 15.46 -11.06
CA ILE A 159 14.44 15.43 -9.96
C ILE A 159 15.64 14.54 -10.30
N ALA A 160 15.42 13.33 -10.85
CA ALA A 160 16.50 12.42 -11.20
C ALA A 160 17.43 13.01 -12.28
N VAL A 161 16.86 13.59 -13.33
CA VAL A 161 17.61 14.26 -14.39
C VAL A 161 18.33 15.50 -13.87
N GLY A 162 17.63 16.35 -13.09
CA GLY A 162 18.21 17.56 -12.51
C GLY A 162 19.42 17.25 -11.61
N LEU A 163 19.29 16.28 -10.71
CA LEU A 163 20.39 15.85 -9.84
C LEU A 163 21.53 15.22 -10.64
N ASN A 164 21.23 14.40 -11.66
CA ASN A 164 22.26 13.80 -12.51
C ASN A 164 23.06 14.87 -13.28
N VAL A 165 22.38 15.86 -13.88
CA VAL A 165 23.03 16.98 -14.56
C VAL A 165 23.86 17.82 -13.59
N LEU A 166 23.34 18.09 -12.37
CA LEU A 166 24.05 18.83 -11.35
C LEU A 166 25.36 18.15 -10.97
N VAL A 167 25.34 16.84 -10.73
CA VAL A 167 26.54 16.06 -10.39
C VAL A 167 27.52 15.99 -11.55
N GLN A 168 27.04 15.90 -12.81
CA GLN A 168 27.90 15.93 -13.99
C GLN A 168 28.62 17.28 -14.14
N LYS A 169 27.94 18.39 -13.83
CA LYS A 169 28.52 19.74 -13.89
C LYS A 169 29.45 20.06 -12.71
N ALA A 170 29.34 19.34 -11.60
CA ALA A 170 30.17 19.58 -10.42
C ALA A 170 31.61 19.08 -10.62
N ARG A 171 32.42 19.92 -11.22
CA ARG A 171 33.85 19.65 -11.52
C ARG A 171 34.73 19.45 -10.29
N ARG A 172 34.25 19.85 -9.09
CA ARG A 172 35.01 19.80 -7.82
C ARG A 172 35.00 18.43 -7.14
N PHE A 173 34.16 17.50 -7.56
CA PHE A 173 34.08 16.19 -6.95
C PHE A 173 35.15 15.25 -7.49
N SER A 174 35.78 14.50 -6.55
CA SER A 174 36.61 13.35 -6.95
C SER A 174 35.81 12.31 -7.72
N PRO A 175 36.43 11.50 -8.60
CA PRO A 175 35.72 10.45 -9.34
C PRO A 175 34.94 9.50 -8.43
N THR A 176 35.51 9.12 -7.28
CA THR A 176 34.89 8.23 -6.29
C THR A 176 33.67 8.87 -5.63
N THR A 177 33.78 10.14 -5.21
CA THR A 177 32.67 10.90 -4.61
C THR A 177 31.53 11.06 -5.60
N ARG A 178 31.85 11.30 -6.87
CA ARG A 178 30.86 11.41 -7.94
C ARG A 178 30.09 10.12 -8.15
N LEU A 179 30.76 8.97 -8.15
CA LEU A 179 30.10 7.67 -8.26
C LEU A 179 29.20 7.38 -7.05
N LEU A 180 29.65 7.70 -5.84
CA LEU A 180 28.84 7.55 -4.63
C LEU A 180 27.58 8.42 -4.69
N VAL A 181 27.73 9.70 -5.01
CA VAL A 181 26.59 10.62 -5.10
C VAL A 181 25.59 10.15 -6.17
N GLN A 182 26.07 9.70 -7.34
CA GLN A 182 25.20 9.16 -8.39
C GLN A 182 24.37 7.96 -7.93
N ARG A 183 24.88 7.12 -7.03
CA ARG A 183 24.11 6.00 -6.46
C ARG A 183 22.96 6.45 -5.57
N PHE A 184 23.06 7.61 -4.93
CA PHE A 184 22.03 8.14 -4.03
C PHE A 184 20.99 9.02 -4.75
N ILE A 185 21.23 9.43 -6.00
CA ILE A 185 20.26 10.23 -6.77
C ILE A 185 18.86 9.62 -6.87
N PRO A 186 18.69 8.29 -7.07
CA PRO A 186 17.36 7.70 -7.16
C PRO A 186 16.52 7.88 -5.89
N PHE A 187 17.12 7.91 -4.71
CA PHE A 187 16.38 7.99 -3.44
C PHE A 187 15.55 9.27 -3.30
N PRO A 188 16.14 10.50 -3.41
CA PRO A 188 15.33 11.72 -3.37
C PRO A 188 14.27 11.78 -4.46
N ALA A 189 14.58 11.28 -5.65
CA ALA A 189 13.62 11.25 -6.76
C ALA A 189 12.42 10.36 -6.46
N VAL A 190 12.67 9.14 -5.98
CA VAL A 190 11.60 8.19 -5.60
C VAL A 190 10.82 8.70 -4.40
N ALA A 191 11.49 9.20 -3.36
CA ALA A 191 10.82 9.75 -2.17
C ALA A 191 9.91 10.93 -2.54
N SER A 192 10.39 11.88 -3.35
CA SER A 192 9.58 13.02 -3.80
C SER A 192 8.40 12.59 -4.67
N ALA A 193 8.61 11.60 -5.55
CA ALA A 193 7.55 11.06 -6.39
C ALA A 193 6.48 10.35 -5.54
N ASN A 194 6.87 9.59 -4.52
CA ASN A 194 5.93 8.94 -3.60
C ASN A 194 5.13 9.97 -2.81
N VAL A 195 5.78 11.01 -2.28
CA VAL A 195 5.08 12.13 -1.61
C VAL A 195 4.09 12.79 -2.58
N CYS A 196 4.49 13.12 -3.80
CA CYS A 196 3.60 13.69 -4.82
C CYS A 196 2.43 12.74 -5.14
N ASN A 197 2.70 11.45 -5.29
CA ASN A 197 1.68 10.45 -5.57
C ASN A 197 0.62 10.40 -4.44
N VAL A 198 1.06 10.26 -3.17
CA VAL A 198 0.15 10.24 -2.02
C VAL A 198 -0.64 11.54 -1.93
N VAL A 199 0.00 12.70 -2.10
CA VAL A 199 -0.66 14.01 -2.04
C VAL A 199 -1.71 14.14 -3.13
N LEU A 200 -1.39 13.78 -4.37
CA LEU A 200 -2.30 13.94 -5.51
C LEU A 200 -3.43 12.91 -5.48
N MET A 201 -3.13 11.65 -5.17
CA MET A 201 -4.13 10.58 -5.14
C MET A 201 -5.15 10.76 -4.01
N ARG A 202 -4.71 11.28 -2.85
CA ARG A 202 -5.58 11.46 -1.68
C ARG A 202 -6.09 12.88 -1.47
N HIS A 203 -5.87 13.78 -2.45
CA HIS A 203 -6.36 15.16 -2.34
C HIS A 203 -7.89 15.22 -2.18
N SER A 204 -8.63 14.33 -2.84
CA SER A 204 -10.08 14.25 -2.71
C SER A 204 -10.54 13.85 -1.31
N GLU A 205 -9.82 12.95 -0.64
CA GLU A 205 -10.14 12.53 0.73
C GLU A 205 -10.01 13.68 1.74
N LEU A 206 -9.12 14.65 1.48
CA LEU A 206 -8.99 15.85 2.31
C LEU A 206 -10.14 16.82 2.15
N SER A 207 -10.68 16.93 0.94
CA SER A 207 -11.80 17.84 0.64
C SER A 207 -13.13 17.24 1.07
N GLU A 208 -13.32 15.95 0.85
CA GLU A 208 -14.57 15.22 1.08
C GLU A 208 -14.62 14.55 2.47
N GLY A 209 -13.46 14.26 3.08
CA GLY A 209 -13.32 13.47 4.30
C GLY A 209 -13.35 11.96 4.01
N ILE A 210 -13.00 11.16 5.03
CA ILE A 210 -13.11 9.69 4.99
C ILE A 210 -14.32 9.25 5.80
N SER A 211 -14.92 8.13 5.38
CA SER A 211 -16.05 7.53 6.11
C SER A 211 -15.56 6.97 7.45
N VAL A 212 -16.27 7.29 8.52
CA VAL A 212 -16.04 6.75 9.86
C VAL A 212 -17.09 5.68 10.12
N LEU A 213 -16.63 4.52 10.59
CA LEU A 213 -17.49 3.38 10.91
C LEU A 213 -17.64 3.28 12.43
N ASP A 214 -18.77 2.77 12.90
CA ASP A 214 -18.96 2.36 14.29
C ASP A 214 -18.34 0.97 14.53
N ASP A 215 -18.37 0.50 15.79
CA ASP A 215 -17.86 -0.82 16.16
C ASP A 215 -18.59 -1.98 15.46
N ASN A 216 -19.77 -1.73 14.90
CA ASN A 216 -20.58 -2.68 14.16
C ASN A 216 -20.32 -2.64 12.64
N GLY A 217 -19.45 -1.73 12.18
CA GLY A 217 -19.13 -1.57 10.76
C GLY A 217 -20.11 -0.70 9.96
N ASN A 218 -21.04 0.01 10.62
CA ASN A 218 -21.95 0.93 9.95
C ASN A 218 -21.31 2.31 9.77
N VAL A 219 -21.56 2.95 8.62
CA VAL A 219 -21.05 4.29 8.34
C VAL A 219 -21.81 5.31 9.20
N VAL A 220 -21.13 5.91 10.17
CA VAL A 220 -21.68 6.95 11.06
C VAL A 220 -21.59 8.34 10.44
N GLY A 221 -20.60 8.58 9.59
CA GLY A 221 -20.40 9.88 8.95
C GLY A 221 -19.07 9.99 8.20
N THR A 222 -18.70 11.23 7.83
CA THR A 222 -17.43 11.53 7.21
C THR A 222 -16.63 12.51 8.04
N SER A 223 -15.32 12.25 8.22
CA SER A 223 -14.43 13.09 9.01
C SER A 223 -13.24 13.59 8.19
N LYS A 224 -13.08 14.90 8.09
CA LYS A 224 -11.93 15.57 7.48
C LYS A 224 -10.70 15.54 8.40
N VAL A 225 -10.92 15.49 9.72
CA VAL A 225 -9.84 15.41 10.71
C VAL A 225 -9.18 14.05 10.64
N ALA A 226 -9.96 12.97 10.57
CA ALA A 226 -9.47 11.62 10.38
C ALA A 226 -8.68 11.49 9.04
N ALA A 227 -9.17 12.09 7.95
CA ALA A 227 -8.46 12.13 6.67
C ALA A 227 -7.09 12.82 6.78
N ARG A 228 -6.97 13.90 7.55
CA ARG A 228 -5.68 14.57 7.78
C ARG A 228 -4.71 13.71 8.58
N HIS A 229 -5.17 13.04 9.63
CA HIS A 229 -4.34 12.15 10.44
C HIS A 229 -3.80 10.97 9.63
N VAL A 230 -4.66 10.30 8.86
CA VAL A 230 -4.25 9.21 7.97
C VAL A 230 -3.18 9.67 6.99
N ARG A 231 -3.37 10.85 6.38
CA ARG A 231 -2.39 11.41 5.43
C ARG A 231 -1.05 11.72 6.08
N CYS A 232 -1.03 12.33 7.27
CA CYS A 232 0.23 12.60 7.99
C CYS A 232 0.95 11.30 8.31
N SER A 233 0.23 10.27 8.75
CA SER A 233 0.77 8.94 9.01
C SER A 233 1.34 8.29 7.74
N ASP A 234 0.63 8.38 6.61
CA ASP A 234 1.08 7.83 5.33
C ASP A 234 2.32 8.56 4.81
N LEU A 235 2.34 9.90 4.84
CA LEU A 235 3.51 10.68 4.46
C LEU A 235 4.75 10.35 5.30
N LEU A 236 4.57 10.19 6.62
CA LEU A 236 5.66 9.81 7.52
C LEU A 236 6.14 8.38 7.25
N SER A 237 5.23 7.45 6.96
CA SER A 237 5.60 6.07 6.63
C SER A 237 6.27 5.95 5.27
N ASP A 238 5.84 6.72 4.27
CA ASP A 238 6.44 6.74 2.93
C ASP A 238 7.82 7.41 2.91
N VAL A 239 8.04 8.42 3.76
CA VAL A 239 9.36 9.03 3.94
C VAL A 239 10.31 8.10 4.71
N ASN A 240 9.81 7.39 5.74
CA ASN A 240 10.61 6.46 6.54
C ASN A 240 10.82 5.09 5.89
N SER A 241 9.94 4.68 5.02
CA SER A 241 10.04 3.43 4.29
C SER A 241 9.84 3.68 2.81
N SER A 242 10.94 3.87 2.10
CA SER A 242 10.93 3.82 0.63
C SER A 242 10.54 2.42 0.13
N GLY A 243 9.31 2.00 0.43
CA GLY A 243 8.79 0.69 0.07
C GLY A 243 7.74 0.07 0.98
N ALA A 244 7.34 0.69 2.09
CA ALA A 244 6.32 0.11 2.96
C ALA A 244 4.91 0.45 2.46
N PHE A 245 4.29 -0.51 1.85
CA PHE A 245 2.90 -0.50 1.42
C PHE A 245 1.94 -0.61 2.61
N ARG A 246 1.00 0.31 2.67
CA ARG A 246 -0.16 0.17 3.53
C ARG A 246 -1.31 -0.42 2.72
N ASN A 247 -1.76 -1.60 3.10
CA ASN A 247 -2.92 -2.24 2.49
C ASN A 247 -4.18 -1.42 2.86
N SER A 248 -5.00 -1.11 1.86
CA SER A 248 -6.27 -0.37 2.05
C SER A 248 -7.29 -1.12 2.94
N SER A 249 -7.07 -2.39 3.23
CA SER A 249 -7.88 -3.18 4.17
C SER A 249 -7.72 -2.77 5.64
N ASP A 250 -6.68 -1.98 5.99
CA ASP A 250 -6.52 -1.45 7.34
C ASP A 250 -7.39 -0.21 7.63
N GLN A 251 -8.15 0.29 6.65
CA GLN A 251 -9.06 1.42 6.86
C GLN A 251 -10.39 1.03 7.52
N SER A 252 -10.64 -0.25 7.76
CA SER A 252 -11.80 -0.76 8.49
C SER A 252 -11.51 -1.10 9.96
N GLY A 253 -10.35 -0.76 10.49
CA GLY A 253 -10.09 -0.83 11.92
C GLY A 253 -10.84 0.30 12.66
N PRO A 254 -11.58 0.00 13.73
CA PRO A 254 -12.28 1.02 14.47
C PRO A 254 -11.28 2.02 15.05
N THR A 255 -11.35 3.26 14.59
CA THR A 255 -10.81 4.35 15.39
C THR A 255 -11.71 4.47 16.62
N HIS A 256 -11.27 3.95 17.75
CA HIS A 256 -11.89 4.21 19.04
C HIS A 256 -12.03 5.73 19.19
N ALA A 257 -13.24 6.22 19.01
CA ALA A 257 -13.62 7.54 19.47
C ALA A 257 -13.72 7.42 20.98
N ASP A 258 -12.67 7.88 21.67
CA ASP A 258 -12.67 8.02 23.13
C ASP A 258 -13.83 8.96 23.52
N SER A 259 -14.93 8.37 23.99
CA SER A 259 -16.07 9.06 24.55
C SER A 259 -15.76 9.41 26.01
N GLY A 260 -14.97 10.47 26.20
CA GLY A 260 -14.63 10.92 27.53
C GLY A 260 -13.96 12.28 27.55
N ALA A 261 -14.71 13.33 27.26
CA ALA A 261 -14.30 14.67 27.65
C ALA A 261 -15.46 15.33 28.40
N PRO A 262 -15.26 15.73 29.67
CA PRO A 262 -16.25 16.51 30.40
C PRO A 262 -16.27 17.94 29.85
N SER A 263 -17.48 18.43 29.66
CA SER A 263 -17.79 19.83 29.43
C SER A 263 -17.15 20.72 30.50
N HIS A 264 -16.21 21.57 30.14
CA HIS A 264 -15.89 22.77 30.93
C HIS A 264 -16.07 23.98 29.99
N ASP A 265 -17.21 24.63 30.25
CA ASP A 265 -17.48 26.02 29.97
C ASP A 265 -16.42 26.89 30.64
N HIS A 266 -15.64 27.63 29.88
CA HIS A 266 -15.04 28.88 30.34
C HIS A 266 -15.02 29.84 29.15
N GLY A 267 -15.92 30.83 29.28
CA GLY A 267 -15.91 32.02 28.47
C GLY A 267 -14.60 32.79 28.65
N CYS A 268 -14.12 33.36 27.57
CA CYS A 268 -13.23 34.51 27.59
C CYS A 268 -13.71 35.52 26.56
N THR A 269 -13.93 36.68 27.09
CA THR A 269 -14.17 37.98 26.50
C THR A 269 -13.18 38.33 25.36
#